data_21126b079a3f4c61cb1ae92df3ec558c
#
_entry.id   21126b079a3f4c61cb1ae92df3ec558c
#
_cell.length_a   1.000
_cell.length_b   1.000
_cell.length_c   1.000
_cell.angle_alpha   90.00
_cell.angle_beta   90.00
_cell.angle_gamma   90.00
#
_symmetry.space_group_name_H-M   'P 1'
#
loop_
_entity.id
_entity.type
_entity.pdbx_description
1 polymer ?
#
loop_
_entity_poly.entity_id
_entity_poly.type
_entity_poly.pdbx_seq_one_letter_code
_entity_poly.pdbx_strand_id
1 'polypeptide(L)' 'MDCEYLKNKRLLLVDDEQELLDMVSSIFADEGFCNLKTAKTVKEALTISETFQPELAILDVMLPDGNGFDLMKQLKNK' A
#
# COMPACT_ATOMS: atom_id res chain seq x y z
N MET A 1 -15.07 8.83 -15.37
CA MET A 1 -14.12 9.64 -14.57
C MET A 1 -12.70 9.27 -14.94
N ASP A 2 -11.89 10.28 -15.17
CA ASP A 2 -10.51 10.09 -15.56
C ASP A 2 -9.63 9.84 -14.33
N CYS A 3 -8.92 8.72 -14.29
CA CYS A 3 -8.05 8.34 -13.18
C CYS A 3 -6.59 8.70 -13.40
N GLU A 4 -6.28 9.48 -14.46
CA GLU A 4 -4.91 9.88 -14.75
C GLU A 4 -4.24 10.55 -13.55
N TYR A 5 -4.99 11.37 -12.86
CA TYR A 5 -4.52 12.08 -11.68
C TYR A 5 -4.02 11.12 -10.60
N LEU A 6 -4.70 9.98 -10.41
CA LEU A 6 -4.32 9.01 -9.39
C LEU A 6 -3.18 8.09 -9.81
N LYS A 7 -2.97 7.92 -11.11
CA LYS A 7 -2.01 6.93 -11.62
C LYS A 7 -0.55 7.28 -11.31
N ASN A 8 -0.28 8.53 -11.04
CA ASN A 8 1.06 8.98 -10.67
C ASN A 8 1.28 9.06 -9.16
N LYS A 9 0.25 8.81 -8.38
CA LYS A 9 0.36 8.85 -6.93
C LYS A 9 1.12 7.64 -6.40
N ARG A 10 1.84 7.85 -5.31
CA ARG A 10 2.55 6.77 -4.65
C ARG A 10 1.57 5.97 -3.82
N LEU A 11 1.43 4.70 -4.17
CA LEU A 11 0.42 3.81 -3.59
C LEU A 11 1.10 2.69 -2.81
N LEU A 12 0.68 2.48 -1.57
CA LEU A 12 1.17 1.38 -0.74
C LEU A 12 0.03 0.39 -0.51
N LEU A 13 0.29 -0.87 -0.83
CA LEU A 13 -0.66 -1.97 -0.64
C LEU A 13 -0.11 -2.90 0.44
N VAL A 14 -0.87 -3.08 1.52
CA VAL A 14 -0.42 -3.90 2.65
C VAL A 14 -1.40 -5.04 2.90
N ASP A 15 -0.92 -6.27 2.75
CA ASP A 15 -1.70 -7.48 2.97
C ASP A 15 -0.72 -8.62 3.21
N ASP A 16 -1.06 -9.57 4.06
CA ASP A 16 -0.17 -10.68 4.37
C ASP A 16 -0.25 -11.82 3.36
N GLU A 17 -1.18 -11.78 2.42
CA GLU A 17 -1.33 -12.82 1.39
C GLU A 17 -0.63 -12.41 0.10
N GLN A 18 0.46 -13.11 -0.22
CA GLN A 18 1.26 -12.79 -1.40
C GLN A 18 0.43 -12.90 -2.68
N GLU A 19 -0.41 -13.92 -2.78
CA GLU A 19 -1.23 -14.10 -3.99
C GLU A 19 -2.17 -12.92 -4.21
N LEU A 20 -2.74 -12.39 -3.15
CA LEU A 20 -3.62 -11.24 -3.23
C LEU A 20 -2.85 -10.00 -3.64
N LEU A 21 -1.66 -9.80 -3.06
CA LEU A 21 -0.79 -8.68 -3.44
C LEU A 21 -0.45 -8.74 -4.92
N ASP A 22 -0.09 -9.93 -5.41
CA ASP A 22 0.27 -10.11 -6.82
C ASP A 22 -0.91 -9.80 -7.73
N MET A 23 -2.09 -10.30 -7.38
CA MET A 23 -3.28 -10.08 -8.17
C MET A 23 -3.66 -8.60 -8.25
N VAL A 24 -3.72 -7.94 -7.10
CA VAL A 24 -4.10 -6.54 -7.04
C VAL A 24 -3.05 -5.66 -7.71
N SER A 25 -1.77 -5.98 -7.52
CA SER A 25 -0.68 -5.25 -8.17
C SER A 25 -0.78 -5.34 -9.68
N SER A 26 -1.11 -6.53 -10.21
CA SER A 26 -1.30 -6.70 -11.65
C SER A 26 -2.45 -5.86 -12.19
N ILE A 27 -3.55 -5.82 -11.44
CA ILE A 27 -4.71 -5.04 -11.84
C ILE A 27 -4.36 -3.54 -11.91
N PHE A 28 -3.68 -3.04 -10.87
CA PHE A 28 -3.28 -1.64 -10.86
C PHE A 28 -2.27 -1.32 -11.96
N ALA A 29 -1.32 -2.23 -12.21
CA ALA A 29 -0.34 -2.03 -13.27
C ALA A 29 -1.02 -1.95 -14.63
N ASP A 30 -2.00 -2.83 -14.88
CA ASP A 30 -2.76 -2.84 -16.13
C ASP A 30 -3.54 -1.56 -16.32
N GLU A 31 -3.97 -0.93 -15.21
CA GLU A 31 -4.70 0.34 -15.26
C GLU A 31 -3.78 1.55 -15.36
N GLY A 32 -2.46 1.35 -15.34
CA GLY A 32 -1.51 2.43 -15.54
C GLY A 32 -0.92 3.03 -14.27
N PHE A 33 -1.17 2.41 -13.11
CA PHE A 33 -0.55 2.87 -11.85
C PHE A 33 0.92 2.46 -11.87
N CYS A 34 1.82 3.43 -11.81
CA CYS A 34 3.25 3.15 -11.98
C CYS A 34 4.06 3.27 -10.69
N ASN A 35 3.47 3.78 -9.61
CA ASN A 35 4.18 3.96 -8.34
C ASN A 35 3.50 3.15 -7.23
N LEU A 36 3.62 1.83 -7.32
CA LEU A 36 3.02 0.92 -6.37
C LEU A 36 4.10 0.15 -5.62
N LYS A 37 4.00 0.14 -4.30
CA LYS A 37 4.82 -0.69 -3.42
C LYS A 37 3.91 -1.60 -2.61
N THR A 38 4.41 -2.76 -2.23
CA THR A 38 3.66 -3.71 -1.43
C THR A 38 4.42 -4.05 -0.16
N ALA A 39 3.67 -4.39 0.89
CA ALA A 39 4.22 -4.85 2.15
C ALA A 39 3.33 -5.94 2.72
N LYS A 40 3.89 -6.86 3.47
CA LYS A 40 3.15 -7.99 4.04
C LYS A 40 2.94 -7.85 5.54
N THR A 41 3.63 -6.93 6.17
CA THR A 41 3.57 -6.74 7.62
C THR A 41 3.55 -5.25 7.93
N VAL A 42 3.18 -4.93 9.18
CA VAL A 42 3.23 -3.55 9.67
C VAL A 42 4.66 -3.03 9.59
N LYS A 43 5.63 -3.85 10.02
CA LYS A 43 7.03 -3.45 10.01
C LYS A 43 7.52 -3.12 8.61
N GLU A 44 7.21 -3.96 7.63
CA GLU A 44 7.59 -3.69 6.24
C GLU A 44 6.96 -2.40 5.73
N ALA A 45 5.69 -2.21 6.04
CA ALA A 45 4.97 -1.02 5.59
C ALA A 45 5.59 0.25 6.15
N LEU A 46 5.95 0.25 7.42
CA LEU A 46 6.59 1.40 8.06
C LEU A 46 7.97 1.66 7.47
N THR A 47 8.74 0.61 7.23
CA THR A 47 10.07 0.74 6.64
C THR A 47 9.98 1.33 5.24
N ILE A 48 9.07 0.81 4.43
CA ILE A 48 8.88 1.29 3.06
C ILE A 48 8.41 2.75 3.07
N SER A 49 7.50 3.09 3.99
CA SER A 49 6.93 4.45 4.02
C SER A 49 7.95 5.53 4.38
N GLU A 50 9.04 5.17 5.05
CA GLU A 50 10.07 6.14 5.42
C GLU A 50 10.73 6.78 4.18
N THR A 51 10.93 5.99 3.13
CA THR A 51 11.56 6.50 1.91
C THR A 51 10.55 6.75 0.80
N PHE A 52 9.56 5.85 0.66
CA PHE A 52 8.57 5.95 -0.40
C PHE A 52 7.55 7.05 -0.16
N GLN A 53 7.19 7.30 1.09
CA GLN A 53 6.21 8.32 1.49
C GLN A 53 4.91 8.20 0.69
N PRO A 54 4.15 7.12 0.90
CA PRO A 54 2.95 6.88 0.09
C PRO A 54 1.90 7.97 0.30
N GLU A 55 1.20 8.29 -0.77
CA GLU A 55 0.11 9.26 -0.75
C GLU A 55 -1.24 8.58 -0.53
N LEU A 56 -1.33 7.31 -0.90
CA LEU A 56 -2.50 6.46 -0.69
C LEU A 56 -2.06 5.12 -0.15
N ALA A 57 -2.86 4.54 0.73
CA ALA A 57 -2.55 3.22 1.27
C ALA A 57 -3.82 2.37 1.30
N ILE A 58 -3.69 1.12 0.86
CA ILE A 58 -4.75 0.12 0.96
C ILE A 58 -4.26 -0.92 1.96
N LEU A 59 -4.94 -1.04 3.09
CA LEU A 59 -4.47 -1.81 4.22
C LEU A 59 -5.42 -2.93 4.59
N ASP A 60 -4.85 -4.12 4.87
CA ASP A 60 -5.60 -5.18 5.52
C ASP A 60 -5.74 -4.81 7.00
N VAL A 61 -6.90 -5.09 7.56
CA VAL A 61 -7.17 -4.79 8.97
C VAL A 61 -6.35 -5.67 9.89
N MET A 62 -6.18 -6.95 9.54
CA MET A 62 -5.47 -7.91 10.38
C MET A 62 -4.17 -8.35 9.73
N LEU A 63 -3.06 -7.88 10.27
CA LEU A 63 -1.72 -8.22 9.80
C LEU A 63 -1.02 -9.09 10.84
N PRO A 64 0.01 -9.87 10.43
CA PRO A 64 0.67 -10.80 11.35
C PRO A 64 1.28 -10.13 12.58
N ASP A 65 1.76 -8.91 12.43
CA ASP A 65 2.47 -8.20 13.50
C ASP A 65 1.75 -6.94 13.96
N GLY A 66 0.46 -6.81 13.62
CA GLY A 66 -0.28 -5.65 14.08
C GLY A 66 -1.62 -5.49 13.41
N ASN A 67 -2.16 -4.29 13.56
CA ASN A 67 -3.50 -3.94 13.12
C ASN A 67 -3.41 -2.84 12.07
N GLY A 68 -4.13 -3.01 10.96
CA GLY A 68 -4.13 -2.04 9.88
C GLY A 68 -4.58 -0.65 10.30
N PHE A 69 -5.50 -0.56 11.26
CA PHE A 69 -5.95 0.75 11.76
C PHE A 69 -4.83 1.46 12.52
N ASP A 70 -4.06 0.73 13.32
CA ASP A 70 -2.92 1.32 14.03
C ASP A 70 -1.84 1.76 13.06
N LEU A 71 -1.59 0.95 12.03
CA LEU A 71 -0.64 1.30 10.99
C LEU A 71 -1.06 2.58 10.28
N MET A 72 -2.35 2.72 9.97
CA MET A 72 -2.87 3.91 9.30
C MET A 72 -2.62 5.15 10.14
N LYS A 73 -2.81 5.06 11.46
CA LYS A 73 -2.54 6.17 12.36
C LYS A 73 -1.08 6.56 12.34
N GLN A 74 -0.18 5.58 12.33
CA GLN A 74 1.26 5.84 12.30
C GLN A 74 1.66 6.49 10.97
N LEU A 75 1.08 6.06 9.87
CA LEU A 75 1.36 6.65 8.56
C LEU A 75 0.86 8.10 8.47
N LYS A 76 -0.28 8.38 9.08
CA LYS A 76 -0.84 9.74 9.06
C LYS A 76 0.00 10.73 9.87
N ASN A 77 0.71 10.24 10.88
CA ASN A 77 1.49 11.09 11.77
C ASN A 77 2.92 11.38 11.26
N LYS A 78 3.21 10.95 10.07
CA LYS A 78 4.53 11.18 9.46
C LYS A 78 4.56 12.42 8.51
#